data_6b620f081cc39fa7cd21216e6a691cd5
#
_entry.id   6b620f081cc39fa7cd21216e6a691cd5
#
_cell.length_a   1.000
_cell.length_b   1.000
_cell.length_c   1.000
_cell.angle_alpha   90.00
_cell.angle_beta   90.00
_cell.angle_gamma   90.00
#
_symmetry.space_group_name_H-M   'P 1'
#
loop_
_entity.id
_entity.type
_entity.pdbx_description
1 polymer ?
#
loop_
_entity_poly.entity_id
_entity_poly.type
_entity_poly.pdbx_seq_one_letter_code
_entity_poly.pdbx_strand_id
1 'polypeptide(L)'
;MIIERLAAWLSPTRVVHAHCDLPCGVYDPAQARIEAESVAAIIQKYHGSSDEVFRQRAIVIKEARAELVKEHLWVLWTDYFKPQHLEQFPNLHDLFWQATKAAGQAKHSVDPADAKRLLDLIEEIDGVFQKTKSG
;
A
#
# COMPACT_ATOMS: atom_id res chain seq x y z
N MET A 1 -34.08 -17.26 -17.44
CA MET A 1 -33.12 -17.66 -18.50
C MET A 1 -32.34 -16.46 -19.06
N ILE A 2 -32.97 -15.41 -19.58
CA ILE A 2 -32.23 -14.25 -20.14
C ILE A 2 -31.59 -13.41 -19.02
N ILE A 3 -32.28 -13.21 -17.89
CA ILE A 3 -31.80 -12.45 -16.75
C ILE A 3 -30.62 -13.16 -16.06
N GLU A 4 -30.67 -14.48 -15.95
CA GLU A 4 -29.59 -15.29 -15.37
C GLU A 4 -28.33 -15.26 -16.27
N ARG A 5 -28.48 -15.25 -17.57
CA ARG A 5 -27.38 -15.13 -18.52
C ARG A 5 -26.76 -13.73 -18.52
N LEU A 6 -27.56 -12.68 -18.36
CA LEU A 6 -27.07 -11.31 -18.20
C LEU A 6 -26.34 -11.12 -16.87
N ALA A 7 -26.88 -11.69 -15.79
CA ALA A 7 -26.24 -11.65 -14.46
C ALA A 7 -24.88 -12.37 -14.48
N ALA A 8 -24.78 -13.52 -15.14
CA ALA A 8 -23.53 -14.23 -15.32
C ALA A 8 -22.49 -13.44 -16.15
N TRP A 9 -22.95 -12.65 -17.12
CA TRP A 9 -22.06 -11.82 -17.94
C TRP A 9 -21.58 -10.57 -17.21
N LEU A 10 -22.38 -10.06 -16.27
CA LEU A 10 -22.06 -8.91 -15.42
C LEU A 10 -21.32 -9.30 -14.12
N SER A 11 -21.25 -10.59 -13.82
CA SER A 11 -20.51 -11.08 -12.66
C SER A 11 -19.01 -10.94 -12.89
N PRO A 12 -18.23 -10.45 -11.91
CA PRO A 12 -16.79 -10.38 -12.05
C PRO A 12 -16.22 -11.78 -12.27
N THR A 13 -15.44 -11.94 -13.32
CA THR A 13 -14.79 -13.22 -13.66
C THR A 13 -13.62 -13.56 -12.74
N ARG A 14 -13.15 -12.59 -11.96
CA ARG A 14 -12.09 -12.75 -10.95
C ARG A 14 -12.40 -11.90 -9.74
N VAL A 15 -12.37 -12.51 -8.58
CA VAL A 15 -12.34 -11.81 -7.29
C VAL A 15 -10.89 -11.86 -6.81
N VAL A 16 -10.30 -10.69 -6.61
CA VAL A 16 -8.93 -10.58 -6.07
C VAL A 16 -9.05 -10.09 -4.64
N HIS A 17 -8.54 -10.88 -3.72
CA HIS A 17 -8.41 -10.49 -2.32
C HIS A 17 -7.02 -9.90 -2.11
N ALA A 18 -6.93 -8.82 -1.34
CA ALA A 18 -5.64 -8.19 -0.99
C ALA A 18 -4.77 -9.12 -0.14
N HIS A 19 -5.40 -10.05 0.58
CA HIS A 19 -4.78 -11.11 1.37
C HIS A 19 -5.69 -12.34 1.38
N CYS A 20 -5.25 -13.45 1.98
CA CYS A 20 -6.10 -14.63 2.13
C CYS A 20 -7.19 -14.38 3.19
N ASP A 21 -8.34 -15.03 3.03
CA ASP A 21 -9.44 -14.99 4.00
C ASP A 21 -9.24 -15.96 5.17
N LEU A 22 -8.18 -16.75 5.14
CA LEU A 22 -7.74 -17.58 6.25
C LEU A 22 -6.77 -16.80 7.13
N PRO A 23 -6.84 -16.90 8.46
CA PRO A 23 -5.88 -16.29 9.37
C PRO A 23 -4.55 -17.05 9.31
N CYS A 24 -3.79 -16.83 8.24
CA CYS A 24 -2.55 -17.55 7.94
C CYS A 24 -1.38 -17.19 8.89
N GLY A 25 -1.45 -16.03 9.56
CA GLY A 25 -0.40 -15.55 10.45
C GLY A 25 0.86 -15.05 9.72
N VAL A 26 0.82 -15.00 8.39
CA VAL A 26 1.96 -14.57 7.57
C VAL A 26 1.76 -13.11 7.15
N TYR A 27 2.36 -12.19 7.90
CA TYR A 27 2.28 -10.76 7.66
C TYR A 27 3.68 -10.14 7.74
N ASP A 28 3.95 -9.16 6.90
CA ASP A 28 5.21 -8.42 6.92
C ASP A 28 5.01 -7.03 6.28
N PRO A 29 5.48 -5.94 6.89
CA PRO A 29 5.49 -4.61 6.27
C PRO A 29 6.35 -4.52 4.99
N ALA A 30 7.18 -5.50 4.73
CA ALA A 30 8.02 -5.57 3.54
C ALA A 30 7.24 -5.45 2.23
N GLN A 31 6.01 -5.95 2.16
CA GLN A 31 5.17 -5.80 0.97
C GLN A 31 4.86 -4.33 0.68
N ALA A 32 4.44 -3.57 1.69
CA ALA A 32 4.20 -2.14 1.56
C ALA A 32 5.49 -1.37 1.21
N ARG A 33 6.61 -1.74 1.85
CA ARG A 33 7.91 -1.12 1.61
C ARG A 33 8.38 -1.31 0.16
N ILE A 34 8.31 -2.52 -0.38
CA ILE A 34 8.73 -2.82 -1.76
C ILE A 34 7.95 -1.96 -2.75
N GLU A 35 6.65 -1.83 -2.57
CA GLU A 35 5.84 -0.99 -3.44
C GLU A 35 6.16 0.51 -3.29
N ALA A 36 6.43 0.97 -2.08
CA ALA A 36 6.84 2.35 -1.83
C ALA A 36 8.23 2.67 -2.39
N GLU A 37 9.17 1.73 -2.32
CA GLU A 37 10.48 1.83 -2.98
C GLU A 37 10.33 1.92 -4.50
N SER A 38 9.39 1.15 -5.07
CA SER A 38 9.06 1.22 -6.49
C SER A 38 8.52 2.61 -6.87
N VAL A 39 7.64 3.19 -6.04
CA VAL A 39 7.14 4.56 -6.24
C VAL A 39 8.30 5.56 -6.25
N ALA A 40 9.21 5.49 -5.29
CA ALA A 40 10.37 6.37 -5.20
C ALA A 40 11.29 6.24 -6.42
N ALA A 41 11.60 5.01 -6.83
CA ALA A 41 12.43 4.74 -8.00
C ALA A 41 11.80 5.26 -9.30
N ILE A 42 10.49 5.11 -9.46
CA ILE A 42 9.76 5.60 -10.64
C ILE A 42 9.78 7.12 -10.68
N ILE A 43 9.61 7.80 -9.56
CA ILE A 43 9.69 9.27 -9.48
C ILE A 43 11.08 9.75 -9.94
N GLN A 44 12.15 9.11 -9.48
CA GLN A 44 13.50 9.45 -9.91
C GLN A 44 13.69 9.26 -11.42
N LYS A 45 13.22 8.14 -11.97
CA LYS A 45 13.28 7.86 -13.41
C LYS A 45 12.43 8.83 -14.23
N TYR A 46 11.28 9.24 -13.71
CA TYR A 46 10.44 10.26 -14.32
C TYR A 46 11.21 11.58 -14.49
N HIS A 47 11.90 12.05 -13.46
CA HIS A 47 12.69 13.29 -13.53
C HIS A 47 13.93 13.15 -14.41
N GLY A 48 14.51 11.96 -14.49
CA GLY A 48 15.70 11.69 -15.29
C GLY A 48 15.43 11.49 -16.79
N SER A 49 14.18 11.50 -17.23
CA SER A 49 13.80 11.26 -18.63
C SER A 49 13.14 12.47 -19.25
N SER A 50 13.50 12.77 -20.51
CA SER A 50 12.79 13.73 -21.36
C SER A 50 11.83 13.05 -22.34
N ASP A 51 11.80 11.72 -22.39
CA ASP A 51 10.86 10.94 -23.22
C ASP A 51 9.45 11.04 -22.62
N GLU A 52 8.57 11.70 -23.37
CA GLU A 52 7.20 11.95 -22.92
C GLU A 52 6.37 10.67 -22.78
N VAL A 53 6.54 9.71 -23.66
CA VAL A 53 5.85 8.42 -23.58
C VAL A 53 6.29 7.66 -22.32
N PHE A 54 7.58 7.65 -22.01
CA PHE A 54 8.10 7.06 -20.79
C PHE A 54 7.53 7.76 -19.55
N ARG A 55 7.51 9.09 -19.54
CA ARG A 55 6.98 9.87 -18.40
C ARG A 55 5.50 9.61 -18.14
N GLN A 56 4.69 9.53 -19.19
CA GLN A 56 3.27 9.18 -19.08
C GLN A 56 3.08 7.78 -18.49
N ARG A 57 3.83 6.79 -18.98
CA ARG A 57 3.79 5.42 -18.46
C ARG A 57 4.28 5.35 -17.01
N ALA A 58 5.31 6.11 -16.67
CA ALA A 58 5.83 6.18 -15.31
C ALA A 58 4.77 6.66 -14.32
N ILE A 59 3.98 7.70 -14.69
CA ILE A 59 2.88 8.19 -13.85
C ILE A 59 1.86 7.07 -13.60
N VAL A 60 1.39 6.39 -14.63
CA VAL A 60 0.38 5.32 -14.50
C VAL A 60 0.87 4.17 -13.62
N ILE A 61 2.10 3.73 -13.82
CA ILE A 61 2.69 2.63 -13.05
C ILE A 61 2.93 3.07 -11.59
N LYS A 62 3.41 4.28 -11.37
CA LYS A 62 3.59 4.85 -10.04
C LYS A 62 2.28 4.89 -9.25
N GLU A 63 1.21 5.34 -9.88
CA GLU A 63 -0.12 5.35 -9.24
C GLU A 63 -0.57 3.95 -8.84
N ALA A 64 -0.38 2.96 -9.70
CA ALA A 64 -0.71 1.57 -9.39
C ALA A 64 0.11 1.02 -8.21
N ARG A 65 1.41 1.35 -8.13
CA ARG A 65 2.25 0.94 -7.00
C ARG A 65 1.84 1.63 -5.70
N ALA A 66 1.51 2.92 -5.75
CA ALA A 66 1.04 3.65 -4.58
C ALA A 66 -0.31 3.11 -4.06
N GLU A 67 -1.18 2.64 -4.95
CA GLU A 67 -2.41 1.97 -4.54
C GLU A 67 -2.12 0.65 -3.81
N LEU A 68 -1.18 -0.15 -4.31
CA LEU A 68 -0.76 -1.38 -3.64
C LEU A 68 -0.15 -1.11 -2.25
N VAL A 69 0.56 0.00 -2.06
CA VAL A 69 1.01 0.41 -0.72
C VAL A 69 -0.18 0.53 0.23
N LYS A 70 -1.24 1.21 -0.18
CA LYS A 70 -2.45 1.35 0.64
C LYS A 70 -3.05 -0.01 1.01
N GLU A 71 -3.23 -0.88 0.02
CA GLU A 71 -3.81 -2.22 0.23
C GLU A 71 -3.00 -3.02 1.25
N HIS A 72 -1.68 -3.03 1.14
CA HIS A 72 -0.81 -3.73 2.08
C HIS A 72 -0.84 -3.11 3.48
N LEU A 73 -0.93 -1.79 3.59
CA LEU A 73 -1.09 -1.10 4.88
C LEU A 73 -2.42 -1.46 5.54
N TRP A 74 -3.52 -1.48 4.77
CA TRP A 74 -4.84 -1.81 5.30
C TRP A 74 -4.92 -3.25 5.82
N VAL A 75 -4.31 -4.19 5.12
CA VAL A 75 -4.23 -5.60 5.55
C VAL A 75 -3.48 -5.72 6.88
N LEU A 76 -2.33 -5.06 7.03
CA LEU A 76 -1.61 -5.02 8.31
C LEU A 76 -2.49 -4.42 9.42
N TRP A 77 -3.14 -3.31 9.13
CA TRP A 77 -3.96 -2.58 10.08
C TRP A 77 -5.16 -3.38 10.56
N THR A 78 -5.91 -3.99 9.65
CA THR A 78 -7.17 -4.66 9.97
C THR A 78 -7.00 -6.11 10.39
N ASP A 79 -5.99 -6.81 9.86
CA ASP A 79 -5.87 -8.26 10.02
C ASP A 79 -4.75 -8.67 10.98
N TYR A 80 -3.65 -7.91 11.05
CA TYR A 80 -2.53 -8.23 11.92
C TYR A 80 -2.65 -7.55 13.29
N PHE A 81 -2.79 -6.23 13.34
CA PHE A 81 -2.81 -5.49 14.58
C PHE A 81 -4.11 -5.74 15.37
N LYS A 82 -3.97 -5.87 16.69
CA LYS A 82 -5.01 -6.24 17.62
C LYS A 82 -5.14 -5.20 18.74
N PRO A 83 -6.25 -5.23 19.53
CA PRO A 83 -6.45 -4.25 20.61
C PRO A 83 -5.28 -4.12 21.59
N GLN A 84 -4.61 -5.21 21.94
CA GLN A 84 -3.44 -5.15 22.83
C GLN A 84 -2.27 -4.37 22.23
N HIS A 85 -2.11 -4.37 20.91
CA HIS A 85 -1.09 -3.58 20.23
C HIS A 85 -1.42 -2.08 20.30
N LEU A 86 -2.71 -1.72 20.24
CA LEU A 86 -3.15 -0.34 20.41
C LEU A 86 -2.91 0.19 21.82
N GLU A 87 -3.02 -0.66 22.83
CA GLU A 87 -2.69 -0.29 24.21
C GLU A 87 -1.19 -0.03 24.39
N GLN A 88 -0.35 -0.85 23.76
CA GLN A 88 1.11 -0.69 23.80
C GLN A 88 1.60 0.48 22.96
N PHE A 89 0.95 0.75 21.84
CA PHE A 89 1.31 1.79 20.88
C PHE A 89 0.12 2.71 20.59
N PRO A 90 -0.20 3.66 21.50
CA PRO A 90 -1.41 4.48 21.41
C PRO A 90 -1.51 5.35 20.16
N ASN A 91 -0.38 5.64 19.50
CA ASN A 91 -0.33 6.43 18.27
C ASN A 91 -0.48 5.59 16.98
N LEU A 92 -0.76 4.29 17.11
CA LEU A 92 -0.76 3.37 15.97
C LEU A 92 -1.86 3.72 14.93
N HIS A 93 -3.05 4.13 15.39
CA HIS A 93 -4.11 4.62 14.50
C HIS A 93 -3.66 5.82 13.65
N ASP A 94 -3.06 6.81 14.31
CA ASP A 94 -2.58 8.01 13.63
C ASP A 94 -1.45 7.67 12.65
N LEU A 95 -0.55 6.77 13.02
CA LEU A 95 0.56 6.34 12.17
C LEU A 95 0.05 5.69 10.87
N PHE A 96 -0.91 4.77 10.94
CA PHE A 96 -1.51 4.15 9.76
C PHE A 96 -2.32 5.15 8.93
N TRP A 97 -3.02 6.07 9.58
CA TRP A 97 -3.74 7.13 8.89
C TRP A 97 -2.76 8.02 8.11
N GLN A 98 -1.68 8.46 8.74
CA GLN A 98 -0.64 9.28 8.09
C GLN A 98 0.04 8.54 6.94
N ALA A 99 0.39 7.25 7.13
CA ALA A 99 1.00 6.45 6.08
C ALA A 99 0.07 6.26 4.87
N THR A 100 -1.20 6.02 5.10
CA THR A 100 -2.21 5.90 4.03
C THR A 100 -2.40 7.23 3.31
N LYS A 101 -2.42 8.35 4.04
CA LYS A 101 -2.47 9.70 3.45
C LYS A 101 -1.22 10.00 2.62
N ALA A 102 -0.04 9.62 3.12
CA ALA A 102 1.22 9.79 2.40
C ALA A 102 1.26 8.95 1.11
N ALA A 103 0.74 7.73 1.12
CA ALA A 103 0.58 6.91 -0.09
C ALA A 103 -0.34 7.59 -1.11
N GLY A 104 -1.46 8.18 -0.66
CA GLY A 104 -2.34 8.98 -1.51
C GLY A 104 -1.66 10.21 -2.09
N GLN A 105 -0.84 10.90 -1.31
CA GLN A 105 -0.07 12.06 -1.77
C GLN A 105 0.97 11.65 -2.82
N ALA A 106 1.72 10.58 -2.59
CA ALA A 106 2.68 10.05 -3.55
C ALA A 106 2.01 9.55 -4.85
N LYS A 107 0.75 9.11 -4.76
CA LYS A 107 -0.07 8.76 -5.92
C LYS A 107 -0.31 9.96 -6.84
N HIS A 108 -0.58 11.13 -6.28
CA HIS A 108 -0.95 12.34 -7.02
C HIS A 108 0.25 13.23 -7.38
N SER A 109 1.44 12.91 -6.93
CA SER A 109 2.63 13.74 -7.01
C SER A 109 3.77 13.03 -7.73
N VAL A 110 4.71 13.80 -8.22
CA VAL A 110 6.03 13.33 -8.68
C VAL A 110 7.16 13.95 -7.84
N ASP A 111 6.83 14.50 -6.68
CA ASP A 111 7.83 15.06 -5.76
C ASP A 111 8.55 13.93 -5.01
N PRO A 112 9.89 13.84 -5.08
CA PRO A 112 10.67 12.87 -4.32
C PRO A 112 10.45 12.95 -2.80
N ALA A 113 10.12 14.12 -2.27
CA ALA A 113 9.86 14.31 -0.84
C ALA A 113 8.61 13.53 -0.37
N ASP A 114 7.59 13.42 -1.21
CA ASP A 114 6.38 12.65 -0.89
C ASP A 114 6.68 11.14 -0.80
N ALA A 115 7.49 10.61 -1.71
CA ALA A 115 7.92 9.22 -1.65
C ALA A 115 8.81 8.95 -0.43
N LYS A 116 9.70 9.88 -0.08
CA LYS A 116 10.52 9.77 1.13
C LYS A 116 9.66 9.73 2.39
N ARG A 117 8.71 10.65 2.51
CA ARG A 117 7.80 10.67 3.66
C ARG A 117 7.03 9.35 3.80
N LEU A 118 6.56 8.79 2.69
CA LEU A 118 5.88 7.50 2.69
C LEU A 118 6.79 6.38 3.21
N LEU A 119 8.01 6.30 2.73
CA LEU A 119 9.00 5.32 3.19
C LEU A 119 9.33 5.47 4.67
N ASP A 120 9.53 6.69 5.16
CA ASP A 120 9.81 6.97 6.57
C ASP A 120 8.65 6.46 7.47
N LEU A 121 7.40 6.69 7.07
CA LEU A 121 6.23 6.22 7.81
C LEU A 121 6.07 4.69 7.79
N ILE A 122 6.40 4.05 6.67
CA ILE A 122 6.40 2.58 6.60
C ILE A 122 7.51 2.00 7.49
N GLU A 123 8.66 2.64 7.58
CA GLU A 123 9.74 2.23 8.49
C GLU A 123 9.31 2.33 9.97
N GLU A 124 8.58 3.38 10.35
CA GLU A 124 8.00 3.49 11.69
C GLU A 124 7.00 2.35 11.97
N ILE A 125 6.14 2.02 11.01
CA ILE A 125 5.22 0.88 11.12
C ILE A 125 5.99 -0.43 11.29
N ASP A 126 7.05 -0.64 10.52
CA ASP A 126 7.90 -1.82 10.65
C ASP A 126 8.55 -1.89 12.03
N GLY A 127 9.02 -0.77 12.55
CA GLY A 127 9.55 -0.69 13.92
C GLY A 127 8.54 -1.13 14.98
N VAL A 128 7.30 -0.72 14.87
CA VAL A 128 6.21 -1.18 15.77
C VAL A 128 5.93 -2.67 15.55
N PHE A 129 5.82 -3.10 14.29
CA PHE A 129 5.58 -4.49 13.93
C PHE A 129 6.63 -5.42 14.54
N GLN A 130 7.91 -5.10 14.43
CA GLN A 130 8.99 -5.92 14.99
C GLN A 130 8.89 -6.00 16.53
N LYS A 131 8.50 -4.93 17.20
CA LYS A 131 8.28 -4.93 18.66
C LYS A 131 7.14 -5.84 19.06
N THR A 132 6.09 -5.97 18.25
CA THR A 132 4.97 -6.89 18.54
C THR A 132 5.36 -8.36 18.37
N LYS A 133 6.40 -8.67 17.59
CA LYS A 133 6.91 -10.03 17.40
C LYS A 133 7.85 -10.51 18.48
N SER A 134 8.51 -9.59 19.18
CA SER A 134 9.51 -9.90 20.20
C SER A 134 8.91 -10.03 21.61
N GLY A 135 7.60 -9.86 21.74
CA GLY A 135 6.87 -9.92 23.02
C GLY A 135 6.15 -11.22 23.28
#